data_5c34bc8ab8039073c665011d60e9d8a3
#
_entry.id   5c34bc8ab8039073c665011d60e9d8a3
#
_cell.length_a   1.000
_cell.length_b   1.000
_cell.length_c   1.000
_cell.angle_alpha   90.00
_cell.angle_beta   90.00
_cell.angle_gamma   90.00
#
_symmetry.space_group_name_H-M   'P 1'
#
loop_
_entity.id
_entity.type
_entity.pdbx_description
1 polymer ?
#
loop_
_entity_poly.entity_id
_entity_poly.type
_entity_poly.pdbx_seq_one_letter_code
_entity_poly.pdbx_strand_id
1 'polypeptide(L)'
;VEIRCLLKNGDIPSDELLEQIGNVLSATNIRPFTDHVIPKKPDKVDYDISIKYWISTDDKSRATLIQSEVSKALEEYKLWQRSVMGRDINPDEIISRFKNAGAKRLEITSPVFTVISEIQAARERNIECTYEGLEDG
;
A
#
# COMPACT_ATOMS: atom_id res chain seq x y z
N VAL A 1 12.00 7.76 -24.03
CA VAL A 1 11.25 6.75 -23.29
C VAL A 1 11.28 7.08 -21.80
N GLU A 2 10.12 7.20 -21.21
CA GLU A 2 9.99 7.44 -19.77
C GLU A 2 9.88 6.13 -19.02
N ILE A 3 10.59 6.03 -17.89
CA ILE A 3 10.51 4.90 -16.99
C ILE A 3 10.15 5.45 -15.62
N ARG A 4 9.09 4.91 -15.03
CA ARG A 4 8.71 5.22 -13.65
C ARG A 4 9.42 4.26 -12.72
N CYS A 5 10.05 4.79 -11.68
CA CYS A 5 10.88 4.02 -10.76
C CYS A 5 10.30 4.02 -9.36
N LEU A 6 10.29 2.82 -8.75
CA LEU A 6 9.86 2.63 -7.37
C LEU A 6 10.91 1.75 -6.67
N LEU A 7 11.29 2.11 -5.44
CA LEU A 7 12.25 1.32 -4.68
C LEU A 7 11.61 0.04 -4.14
N LYS A 8 12.45 -0.91 -3.75
CA LYS A 8 12.04 -2.26 -3.33
C LYS A 8 10.94 -2.26 -2.25
N ASN A 9 10.98 -1.31 -1.32
CA ASN A 9 9.99 -1.21 -0.25
C ASN A 9 8.80 -0.28 -0.62
N GLY A 10 8.67 0.08 -1.89
CA GLY A 10 7.66 1.00 -2.35
C GLY A 10 8.00 2.46 -2.09
N ASP A 11 9.22 2.77 -1.72
CA ASP A 11 9.64 4.16 -1.53
C ASP A 11 9.86 4.86 -2.87
N ILE A 12 9.56 6.15 -2.90
CA ILE A 12 9.76 6.97 -4.09
C ILE A 12 11.23 7.36 -4.15
N PRO A 13 11.94 7.10 -5.27
CA PRO A 13 13.35 7.44 -5.38
C PRO A 13 13.60 8.94 -5.36
N SER A 14 14.77 9.34 -4.84
CA SER A 14 15.21 10.72 -4.85
C SER A 14 15.60 11.18 -6.26
N ASP A 15 15.66 12.49 -6.48
CA ASP A 15 16.09 13.05 -7.77
C ASP A 15 17.52 12.62 -8.12
N GLU A 16 18.42 12.57 -7.12
CA GLU A 16 19.80 12.11 -7.32
C GLU A 16 19.85 10.67 -7.80
N LEU A 17 19.05 9.79 -7.19
CA LEU A 17 19.00 8.39 -7.58
C LEU A 17 18.45 8.24 -9.00
N LEU A 18 17.42 9.01 -9.35
CA LEU A 18 16.87 9.00 -10.71
C LEU A 18 17.90 9.44 -11.73
N GLU A 19 18.71 10.46 -11.42
CA GLU A 19 19.79 10.91 -12.27
C GLU A 19 20.84 9.82 -12.48
N GLN A 20 21.24 9.13 -11.40
CA GLN A 20 22.18 8.01 -11.49
C GLN A 20 21.64 6.86 -12.34
N ILE A 21 20.38 6.52 -12.19
CA ILE A 21 19.72 5.49 -13.02
C ILE A 21 19.72 5.91 -14.48
N GLY A 22 19.38 7.16 -14.76
CA GLY A 22 19.38 7.70 -16.14
C GLY A 22 20.76 7.64 -16.77
N ASN A 23 21.79 7.99 -16.03
CA ASN A 23 23.17 7.95 -16.51
C ASN A 23 23.62 6.51 -16.84
N VAL A 24 23.29 5.55 -15.97
CA VAL A 24 23.63 4.14 -16.20
C VAL A 24 22.91 3.60 -17.43
N LEU A 25 21.61 3.87 -17.57
CA LEU A 25 20.81 3.38 -18.68
C LEU A 25 21.21 4.04 -20.02
N SER A 26 21.62 5.29 -19.99
CA SER A 26 22.05 6.02 -21.19
C SER A 26 23.48 5.69 -21.62
N ALA A 27 24.35 5.29 -20.67
CA ALA A 27 25.74 4.95 -20.92
C ALA A 27 25.91 3.55 -21.50
N THR A 28 24.98 2.66 -21.26
CA THR A 28 25.05 1.30 -21.81
C THR A 28 24.56 1.32 -23.24
N ASN A 29 25.43 0.98 -24.17
CA ASN A 29 25.12 0.86 -25.61
C ASN A 29 24.16 -0.30 -25.92
N ILE A 30 23.24 -0.57 -25.05
CA ILE A 30 22.28 -1.66 -25.20
C ILE A 30 21.21 -1.29 -26.23
N ARG A 31 21.05 0.01 -26.52
CA ARG A 31 20.07 0.50 -27.48
C ARG A 31 20.78 1.17 -28.65
N PRO A 32 20.76 0.56 -29.82
CA PRO A 32 21.36 1.15 -31.02
C PRO A 32 20.56 2.34 -31.56
N PHE A 33 19.39 2.62 -31.00
CA PHE A 33 18.55 3.74 -31.36
C PHE A 33 18.63 4.85 -30.32
N THR A 34 18.49 6.08 -30.77
CA THR A 34 18.70 7.27 -29.97
C THR A 34 17.59 7.62 -28.98
N ASP A 35 16.79 6.65 -28.54
CA ASP A 35 15.77 6.89 -27.55
C ASP A 35 16.42 7.13 -26.18
N HIS A 36 16.17 8.30 -25.63
CA HIS A 36 16.59 8.61 -24.27
C HIS A 36 15.70 7.89 -23.26
N VAL A 37 16.31 7.24 -22.30
CA VAL A 37 15.58 6.67 -21.18
C VAL A 37 15.55 7.73 -20.08
N ILE A 38 14.35 8.18 -19.73
CA ILE A 38 14.15 9.21 -18.70
C ILE A 38 13.50 8.55 -17.47
N PRO A 39 14.27 8.28 -16.41
CA PRO A 39 13.67 7.79 -15.17
C PRO A 39 12.93 8.92 -14.47
N LYS A 40 11.73 8.64 -14.03
CA LYS A 40 10.88 9.59 -13.31
C LYS A 40 10.30 8.96 -12.07
N LYS A 41 9.92 9.81 -11.10
CA LYS A 41 9.15 9.38 -9.95
C LYS A 41 7.76 8.96 -10.41
N PRO A 42 7.14 7.95 -9.75
CA PRO A 42 5.74 7.68 -10.01
C PRO A 42 4.89 8.85 -9.57
N ASP A 43 3.74 9.05 -10.21
CA ASP A 43 2.77 10.01 -9.75
C ASP A 43 2.16 9.48 -8.45
N LYS A 44 2.01 10.35 -7.47
CA LYS A 44 1.55 9.98 -6.15
C LYS A 44 0.03 10.10 -6.06
N VAL A 45 -0.63 9.06 -5.58
CA VAL A 45 -2.05 9.08 -5.25
C VAL A 45 -2.18 8.89 -3.74
N ASP A 46 -2.57 9.95 -3.05
CA ASP A 46 -2.77 9.89 -1.60
C ASP A 46 -4.12 9.28 -1.28
N TYR A 47 -4.16 8.44 -0.26
CA TYR A 47 -5.41 7.90 0.25
C TYR A 47 -5.38 7.84 1.77
N ASP A 48 -6.56 7.87 2.36
CA ASP A 48 -6.72 7.79 3.81
C ASP A 48 -7.21 6.40 4.18
N ILE A 49 -6.86 5.95 5.37
CA ILE A 49 -7.35 4.71 5.95
C ILE A 49 -8.16 5.07 7.19
N SER A 50 -9.44 4.73 7.18
CA SER A 50 -10.33 4.93 8.32
C SER A 50 -11.16 3.67 8.51
N ILE A 51 -10.82 2.91 9.55
CA ILE A 51 -11.36 1.57 9.79
C ILE A 51 -11.78 1.45 11.25
N LYS A 52 -12.94 0.85 11.46
CA LYS A 52 -13.38 0.39 12.77
C LYS A 52 -13.56 -1.12 12.69
N TYR A 53 -13.17 -1.83 13.73
CA TYR A 53 -13.33 -3.27 13.75
C TYR A 53 -13.79 -3.77 15.11
N TRP A 54 -14.39 -4.94 15.09
CA TRP A 54 -14.91 -5.63 16.28
C TRP A 54 -14.32 -7.02 16.36
N ILE A 55 -14.23 -7.55 17.57
CA ILE A 55 -13.78 -8.90 17.82
C ILE A 55 -14.97 -9.66 18.41
N SER A 56 -15.14 -10.93 18.01
CA SER A 56 -16.22 -11.77 18.56
C SER A 56 -16.06 -11.95 20.06
N THR A 57 -17.16 -11.92 20.79
CA THR A 57 -17.19 -12.23 22.22
C THR A 57 -16.63 -13.64 22.50
N ASP A 58 -16.80 -14.57 21.57
CA ASP A 58 -16.23 -15.92 21.65
C ASP A 58 -14.70 -15.91 21.71
N ASP A 59 -14.07 -14.87 21.19
CA ASP A 59 -12.61 -14.70 21.18
C ASP A 59 -12.12 -13.76 22.28
N LYS A 60 -12.93 -13.49 23.29
CA LYS A 60 -12.61 -12.54 24.35
C LYS A 60 -11.25 -12.80 25.00
N SER A 61 -10.90 -14.06 25.24
CA SER A 61 -9.63 -14.43 25.87
C SER A 61 -8.41 -14.13 24.96
N ARG A 62 -8.63 -13.96 23.67
CA ARG A 62 -7.59 -13.69 22.67
C ARG A 62 -7.68 -12.26 22.09
N ALA A 63 -8.56 -11.42 22.66
CA ALA A 63 -8.81 -10.10 22.09
C ALA A 63 -7.54 -9.25 21.97
N THR A 64 -6.68 -9.25 22.97
CA THR A 64 -5.42 -8.51 22.92
C THR A 64 -4.49 -9.04 21.82
N LEU A 65 -4.39 -10.34 21.67
CA LEU A 65 -3.60 -10.97 20.61
C LEU A 65 -4.15 -10.61 19.23
N ILE A 66 -5.47 -10.67 19.07
CA ILE A 66 -6.13 -10.33 17.80
C ILE A 66 -5.89 -8.86 17.44
N GLN A 67 -5.95 -7.95 18.40
CA GLN A 67 -5.63 -6.53 18.16
C GLN A 67 -4.20 -6.37 17.66
N SER A 68 -3.26 -7.09 18.22
CA SER A 68 -1.87 -7.09 17.80
C SER A 68 -1.73 -7.61 16.35
N GLU A 69 -2.41 -8.70 16.03
CA GLU A 69 -2.39 -9.30 14.70
C GLU A 69 -3.05 -8.39 13.66
N VAL A 70 -4.12 -7.68 14.04
CA VAL A 70 -4.78 -6.70 13.16
C VAL A 70 -3.85 -5.52 12.86
N SER A 71 -3.13 -5.02 13.86
CA SER A 71 -2.15 -3.95 13.65
C SER A 71 -1.05 -4.38 12.69
N LYS A 72 -0.57 -5.61 12.83
CA LYS A 72 0.42 -6.20 11.93
C LYS A 72 -0.14 -6.35 10.52
N ALA A 73 -1.38 -6.80 10.38
CA ALA A 73 -2.04 -6.94 9.10
C ALA A 73 -2.16 -5.58 8.37
N LEU A 74 -2.44 -4.52 9.12
CA LEU A 74 -2.51 -3.17 8.57
C LEU A 74 -1.15 -2.71 8.04
N GLU A 75 -0.07 -2.95 8.79
CA GLU A 75 1.29 -2.61 8.34
C GLU A 75 1.66 -3.40 7.07
N GLU A 76 1.32 -4.67 7.02
CA GLU A 76 1.54 -5.51 5.84
C GLU A 76 0.74 -5.02 4.63
N TYR A 77 -0.50 -4.59 4.85
CA TYR A 77 -1.31 -4.00 3.79
C TYR A 77 -0.67 -2.74 3.22
N LYS A 78 -0.18 -1.85 4.08
CA LYS A 78 0.44 -0.60 3.63
C LYS A 78 1.65 -0.87 2.74
N LEU A 79 2.49 -1.81 3.12
CA LEU A 79 3.65 -2.23 2.32
C LEU A 79 3.22 -2.86 1.00
N TRP A 80 2.23 -3.74 1.05
CA TRP A 80 1.70 -4.40 -0.15
C TRP A 80 1.15 -3.38 -1.15
N GLN A 81 0.36 -2.42 -0.67
CA GLN A 81 -0.29 -1.44 -1.54
C GLN A 81 0.72 -0.54 -2.25
N ARG A 82 1.77 -0.12 -1.56
CA ARG A 82 2.75 0.80 -2.13
C ARG A 82 3.92 0.13 -2.86
N SER A 83 4.04 -1.18 -2.77
CA SER A 83 5.20 -1.89 -3.34
C SER A 83 5.17 -2.04 -4.85
N VAL A 84 4.02 -1.82 -5.48
CA VAL A 84 3.83 -1.98 -6.93
C VAL A 84 3.03 -0.80 -7.48
N MET A 85 3.56 -0.15 -8.50
CA MET A 85 2.82 0.89 -9.23
C MET A 85 1.64 0.28 -9.98
N GLY A 86 0.57 1.04 -10.12
CA GLY A 86 -0.61 0.60 -10.86
C GLY A 86 -1.51 -0.36 -10.11
N ARG A 87 -1.21 -0.65 -8.85
CA ARG A 87 -2.05 -1.53 -8.03
C ARG A 87 -3.23 -0.74 -7.48
N ASP A 88 -4.43 -1.11 -7.90
CA ASP A 88 -5.66 -0.45 -7.49
C ASP A 88 -5.83 -0.48 -5.96
N ILE A 89 -6.41 0.59 -5.43
CA ILE A 89 -6.76 0.67 -4.02
C ILE A 89 -8.07 -0.10 -3.84
N ASN A 90 -8.00 -1.26 -3.18
CA ASN A 90 -9.14 -2.13 -3.00
C ASN A 90 -9.37 -2.43 -1.52
N PRO A 91 -10.46 -1.91 -0.92
CA PRO A 91 -10.75 -2.17 0.49
C PRO A 91 -11.01 -3.64 0.82
N ASP A 92 -11.38 -4.46 -0.15
CA ASP A 92 -11.58 -5.90 0.06
C ASP A 92 -10.29 -6.59 0.51
N GLU A 93 -9.14 -6.10 0.08
CA GLU A 93 -7.85 -6.62 0.55
C GLU A 93 -7.65 -6.36 2.04
N ILE A 94 -8.07 -5.20 2.52
CA ILE A 94 -8.00 -4.86 3.95
C ILE A 94 -8.93 -5.78 4.74
N ILE A 95 -10.15 -5.98 4.24
CA ILE A 95 -11.13 -6.85 4.88
C ILE A 95 -10.58 -8.26 5.01
N SER A 96 -10.02 -8.80 3.94
CA SER A 96 -9.44 -10.14 3.93
C SER A 96 -8.31 -10.27 4.97
N ARG A 97 -7.41 -9.32 5.01
CA ARG A 97 -6.28 -9.35 5.93
C ARG A 97 -6.71 -9.24 7.39
N PHE A 98 -7.68 -8.38 7.68
CA PHE A 98 -8.19 -8.22 9.05
C PHE A 98 -8.97 -9.44 9.51
N LYS A 99 -9.76 -10.04 8.62
CA LYS A 99 -10.48 -11.27 8.95
C LYS A 99 -9.54 -12.43 9.21
N ASN A 100 -8.47 -12.54 8.44
CA ASN A 100 -7.46 -13.56 8.68
C ASN A 100 -6.70 -13.33 9.99
N ALA A 101 -6.62 -12.09 10.45
CA ALA A 101 -6.02 -11.75 11.74
C ALA A 101 -6.93 -12.06 12.93
N GLY A 102 -8.22 -12.30 12.70
CA GLY A 102 -9.19 -12.68 13.73
C GLY A 102 -10.30 -11.67 13.99
N ALA A 103 -10.36 -10.58 13.23
CA ALA A 103 -11.45 -9.61 13.36
C ALA A 103 -12.79 -10.24 12.95
N LYS A 104 -13.84 -9.96 13.69
CA LYS A 104 -15.18 -10.45 13.38
C LYS A 104 -15.82 -9.63 12.26
N ARG A 105 -15.75 -8.33 12.37
CA ARG A 105 -16.41 -7.39 11.46
C ARG A 105 -15.60 -6.12 11.34
N LEU A 106 -15.63 -5.52 10.15
CA LEU A 106 -15.01 -4.24 9.89
C LEU A 106 -16.03 -3.26 9.31
N GLU A 107 -15.81 -2.00 9.62
CA GLU A 107 -16.49 -0.90 8.97
C GLU A 107 -15.43 0.04 8.40
N ILE A 108 -15.37 0.11 7.06
CA ILE A 108 -14.35 0.89 6.36
C ILE A 108 -15.01 2.12 5.74
N THR A 109 -14.65 3.29 6.24
CA THR A 109 -15.08 4.56 5.66
C THR A 109 -14.17 4.93 4.49
N SER A 110 -12.91 4.66 4.61
CA SER A 110 -11.90 4.83 3.54
C SER A 110 -10.78 3.80 3.74
N PRO A 111 -10.10 3.39 2.68
CA PRO A 111 -10.25 3.86 1.32
C PRO A 111 -11.51 3.29 0.64
N VAL A 112 -11.96 3.95 -0.42
CA VAL A 112 -12.93 3.38 -1.35
C VAL A 112 -12.18 2.79 -2.53
N PHE A 113 -12.79 1.90 -3.27
CA PHE A 113 -12.13 1.32 -4.45
C PHE A 113 -11.72 2.43 -5.41
N THR A 114 -10.44 2.45 -5.77
CA THR A 114 -9.86 3.47 -6.64
C THR A 114 -8.94 2.81 -7.65
N VAL A 115 -9.18 3.08 -8.92
CA VAL A 115 -8.32 2.60 -10.01
C VAL A 115 -7.07 3.48 -10.08
N ILE A 116 -5.92 2.84 -10.14
CA ILE A 116 -4.61 3.48 -10.20
C ILE A 116 -4.00 3.22 -11.57
N SER A 117 -3.45 4.24 -12.23
CA SER A 117 -2.80 4.07 -13.52
C SER A 117 -1.40 3.46 -13.36
N GLU A 118 -0.85 2.93 -14.45
CA GLU A 118 0.46 2.25 -14.46
C GLU A 118 1.61 3.09 -13.94
N ILE A 119 1.50 4.41 -14.03
CA ILE A 119 2.56 5.35 -13.59
C ILE A 119 2.31 5.92 -12.21
N GLN A 120 1.26 5.50 -11.54
CA GLN A 120 0.88 6.01 -10.21
C GLN A 120 1.24 5.02 -9.12
N ALA A 121 1.61 5.56 -7.97
CA ALA A 121 1.84 4.79 -6.75
C ALA A 121 0.95 5.33 -5.63
N ALA A 122 0.22 4.43 -4.98
CA ALA A 122 -0.63 4.80 -3.86
C ALA A 122 0.20 4.99 -2.58
N ARG A 123 -0.16 6.02 -1.81
CA ARG A 123 0.47 6.32 -0.52
C ARG A 123 -0.58 6.62 0.52
N GLU A 124 -0.48 5.95 1.64
CA GLU A 124 -1.31 6.25 2.81
C GLU A 124 -0.93 7.63 3.36
N ARG A 125 -1.93 8.42 3.71
CA ARG A 125 -1.75 9.77 4.25
C ARG A 125 -2.17 9.84 5.70
N ASN A 126 -3.47 9.72 5.98
CA ASN A 126 -4.00 9.69 7.34
C ASN A 126 -4.48 8.28 7.65
N ILE A 127 -4.09 7.76 8.79
CA ILE A 127 -4.41 6.40 9.19
C ILE A 127 -5.17 6.43 10.50
N GLU A 128 -6.38 5.91 10.50
CA GLU A 128 -7.21 5.78 11.67
C GLU A 128 -7.78 4.37 11.70
N CYS A 129 -7.32 3.58 12.66
CA CYS A 129 -7.77 2.21 12.84
C CYS A 129 -8.14 2.04 14.31
N THR A 130 -9.42 1.83 14.59
CA THR A 130 -9.97 1.83 15.94
C THR A 130 -10.60 0.47 16.26
N TYR A 131 -10.22 -0.07 17.40
CA TYR A 131 -10.90 -1.23 17.97
C TYR A 131 -12.14 -0.75 18.74
N GLU A 132 -13.32 -1.18 18.30
CA GLU A 132 -14.59 -0.73 18.87
C GLU A 132 -15.11 -1.61 20.00
N GLY A 133 -14.55 -2.79 20.21
CA GLY A 133 -14.93 -3.67 21.29
C GLY A 133 -15.37 -5.05 20.83
N LEU A 134 -15.90 -5.81 21.79
CA LEU A 134 -16.42 -7.14 21.55
C LEU A 134 -17.85 -7.06 21.02
N GLU A 135 -18.19 -7.96 20.12
CA GLU A 135 -19.52 -8.04 19.53
C GLU A 135 -20.02 -9.48 19.51
N ASP A 136 -21.24 -9.68 20.00
CA ASP A 136 -21.91 -10.98 19.95
C ASP A 136 -22.39 -11.30 18.53
N GLY A 137 -22.48 -12.53 18.26
CA GLY A 137 -23.02 -12.97 16.99
C GLY A 137 -22.27 -14.04 16.36
#